data_e7e2df1cf3d28c53c55e57ceec972728
#
_entry.id   e7e2df1cf3d28c53c55e57ceec972728
#
_cell.length_a   1.000
_cell.length_b   1.000
_cell.length_c   1.000
_cell.angle_alpha   90.00
_cell.angle_beta   90.00
_cell.angle_gamma   90.00
#
_symmetry.space_group_name_H-M   'P 1'
#
loop_
_entity.id
_entity.type
_entity.pdbx_description
1 polymer ?
#
loop_
_entity_poly.entity_id
_entity_poly.type
_entity_poly.pdbx_seq_one_letter_code
_entity_poly.pdbx_strand_id
1 'polypeptide(L)'
;MAIKKNLADLPVVNTGNGVRPDSDPFIGRAIAKAWLDVNYQEGKAHAVEGSRFRFSMAGTCSRLLQYYDAGVEVTNPPDAADAWRMGLGTMVHTAIQEYFEASMVNGIFDCNYYTVEMETKTSIPEISGSGHVDMLFTLFDKDEKPYRKVVVEIKTLNGFGFKMAATGFKGPAEGPRRDHIKQAALSAYALDADDVIMCYVSMENVSPSLAGKYCDDPEFGRFTAQWTYSKAEWMPLAEAEISRVRTILSQIDHPSNQLVAPSIENDNGVQVFITDPASGRWELTHEDQLVDSGKAWQCGYCRYRDRCIGDGI
;
A
#
# COMPACT_ATOMS: atom_id res chain seq x y z
N MET A 1 14.44 23.82 -18.22
CA MET A 1 15.59 23.79 -19.16
C MET A 1 15.19 22.98 -20.37
N ALA A 2 14.95 23.62 -21.53
CA ALA A 2 14.47 22.92 -22.72
C ALA A 2 15.59 22.08 -23.32
N ILE A 3 15.38 20.78 -23.46
CA ILE A 3 16.31 19.86 -24.11
C ILE A 3 16.17 20.10 -25.62
N LYS A 4 17.00 20.99 -26.17
CA LYS A 4 17.12 21.16 -27.63
C LYS A 4 18.17 20.18 -28.15
N LYS A 5 17.81 18.90 -28.33
CA LYS A 5 18.55 18.01 -29.24
C LYS A 5 17.81 17.96 -30.56
N ASN A 6 18.54 18.19 -31.63
CA ASN A 6 18.01 18.10 -32.98
C ASN A 6 17.72 16.62 -33.29
N LEU A 7 16.55 16.26 -33.79
CA LEU A 7 16.23 14.89 -34.19
C LEU A 7 17.23 14.30 -35.21
N ALA A 8 17.94 15.15 -35.96
CA ALA A 8 18.98 14.74 -36.92
C ALA A 8 20.27 14.21 -36.23
N ASP A 9 20.47 14.49 -34.94
CA ASP A 9 21.65 14.06 -34.17
C ASP A 9 21.41 12.75 -33.40
N LEU A 10 20.27 12.06 -33.63
CA LEU A 10 20.01 10.76 -33.01
C LEU A 10 20.95 9.71 -33.67
N PRO A 11 21.62 8.88 -32.87
CA PRO A 11 22.45 7.82 -33.41
C PRO A 11 21.60 6.85 -34.24
N VAL A 12 22.10 6.49 -35.43
CA VAL A 12 21.48 5.46 -36.26
C VAL A 12 21.53 4.15 -35.48
N VAL A 13 20.34 3.60 -35.14
CA VAL A 13 20.21 2.33 -34.41
C VAL A 13 20.77 1.22 -35.31
N ASN A 14 21.91 0.68 -34.95
CA ASN A 14 22.47 -0.49 -35.58
C ASN A 14 21.77 -1.74 -35.03
N THR A 15 20.92 -2.39 -35.81
CA THR A 15 20.08 -3.52 -35.40
C THR A 15 20.82 -4.85 -35.29
N GLY A 16 22.13 -4.82 -35.01
CA GLY A 16 22.95 -6.02 -34.77
C GLY A 16 22.74 -6.66 -33.37
N ASN A 17 22.83 -7.98 -33.28
CA ASN A 17 22.80 -8.71 -32.03
C ASN A 17 23.84 -8.17 -31.03
N GLY A 18 23.42 -7.72 -29.85
CA GLY A 18 24.29 -7.24 -28.80
C GLY A 18 24.39 -5.70 -28.63
N VAL A 19 23.46 -4.94 -29.24
CA VAL A 19 23.37 -3.48 -29.03
C VAL A 19 22.99 -3.17 -27.59
N ARG A 20 23.86 -2.42 -26.90
CA ARG A 20 23.56 -1.91 -25.56
C ARG A 20 22.63 -0.68 -25.66
N PRO A 21 21.74 -0.48 -24.65
CA PRO A 21 20.98 0.75 -24.55
C PRO A 21 21.90 1.98 -24.50
N ASP A 22 21.41 3.12 -24.96
CA ASP A 22 22.13 4.38 -24.87
C ASP A 22 22.55 4.68 -23.42
N SER A 23 23.81 5.06 -23.24
CA SER A 23 24.33 5.48 -21.93
C SER A 23 23.72 6.81 -21.44
N ASP A 24 23.14 7.60 -22.35
CA ASP A 24 22.43 8.84 -22.07
C ASP A 24 20.97 8.80 -22.55
N PRO A 25 20.06 8.19 -21.75
CA PRO A 25 18.64 8.01 -22.13
C PRO A 25 17.87 9.32 -21.91
N PHE A 26 18.10 10.36 -22.71
CA PHE A 26 17.50 11.69 -22.53
C PHE A 26 15.96 11.67 -22.58
N ILE A 27 15.34 10.82 -23.40
CA ILE A 27 13.89 10.63 -23.42
C ILE A 27 13.42 9.98 -22.12
N GLY A 28 14.13 8.94 -21.63
CA GLY A 28 13.83 8.29 -20.37
C GLY A 28 13.87 9.28 -19.19
N ARG A 29 14.89 10.16 -19.16
CA ARG A 29 14.98 11.23 -18.14
C ARG A 29 13.85 12.25 -18.25
N ALA A 30 13.44 12.61 -19.47
CA ALA A 30 12.33 13.54 -19.69
C ALA A 30 11.01 12.95 -19.19
N ILE A 31 10.73 11.68 -19.46
CA ILE A 31 9.58 10.93 -18.95
C ILE A 31 9.61 10.88 -17.43
N ALA A 32 10.73 10.46 -16.83
CA ALA A 32 10.89 10.35 -15.39
C ALA A 32 10.65 11.70 -14.68
N LYS A 33 11.20 12.79 -15.25
CA LYS A 33 11.00 14.12 -14.70
C LYS A 33 9.53 14.58 -14.78
N ALA A 34 8.90 14.43 -15.94
CA ALA A 34 7.50 14.81 -16.13
C ALA A 34 6.58 14.03 -15.18
N TRP A 35 6.83 12.73 -15.03
CA TRP A 35 6.09 11.86 -14.12
C TRP A 35 6.25 12.25 -12.65
N LEU A 36 7.47 12.57 -12.23
CA LEU A 36 7.76 13.03 -10.88
C LEU A 36 7.06 14.37 -10.57
N ASP A 37 7.12 15.32 -11.52
CA ASP A 37 6.49 16.62 -11.36
C ASP A 37 4.96 16.51 -11.19
N VAL A 38 4.29 15.65 -11.96
CA VAL A 38 2.84 15.41 -11.88
C VAL A 38 2.47 14.73 -10.55
N ASN A 39 3.09 13.59 -10.24
CA ASN A 39 2.74 12.84 -9.02
C ASN A 39 3.07 13.58 -7.73
N TYR A 40 4.10 14.45 -7.73
CA TYR A 40 4.39 15.29 -6.57
C TYR A 40 3.29 16.32 -6.30
N GLN A 41 2.67 16.88 -7.34
CA GLN A 41 1.54 17.80 -7.21
C GLN A 41 0.28 17.06 -6.74
N GLU A 42 -0.02 15.91 -7.32
CA GLU A 42 -1.16 15.08 -6.92
C GLU A 42 -1.05 14.64 -5.45
N GLY A 43 0.13 14.18 -5.01
CA GLY A 43 0.36 13.76 -3.63
C GLY A 43 0.08 14.86 -2.59
N LYS A 44 0.22 16.15 -2.95
CA LYS A 44 -0.17 17.28 -2.10
C LYS A 44 -1.67 17.49 -2.05
N ALA A 45 -2.38 17.24 -3.16
CA ALA A 45 -3.83 17.46 -3.24
C ALA A 45 -4.64 16.41 -2.43
N HIS A 46 -4.09 15.24 -2.19
CA HIS A 46 -4.76 14.14 -1.45
C HIS A 46 -4.59 14.22 0.09
N ALA A 47 -3.94 15.27 0.62
CA ALA A 47 -3.89 15.48 2.05
C ALA A 47 -5.29 15.85 2.57
N VAL A 48 -5.92 14.97 3.34
CA VAL A 48 -7.16 15.31 4.05
C VAL A 48 -6.80 16.28 5.17
N GLU A 49 -7.31 17.51 5.07
CA GLU A 49 -7.06 18.55 6.05
C GLU A 49 -7.50 18.08 7.45
N GLY A 50 -6.61 18.20 8.43
CA GLY A 50 -6.87 17.83 9.82
C GLY A 50 -6.68 16.34 10.17
N SER A 51 -6.31 15.47 9.23
CA SER A 51 -6.03 14.08 9.54
C SER A 51 -4.60 13.89 10.04
N ARG A 52 -4.44 13.36 11.25
CA ARG A 52 -3.14 13.01 11.87
C ARG A 52 -2.65 11.62 11.41
N PHE A 53 -3.54 10.78 10.94
CA PHE A 53 -3.25 9.42 10.48
C PHE A 53 -4.02 9.09 9.21
N ARG A 54 -3.33 8.54 8.21
CA ARG A 54 -3.96 8.01 7.00
C ARG A 54 -4.05 6.50 7.10
N PHE A 55 -5.13 5.89 6.67
CA PHE A 55 -5.28 4.42 6.70
C PHE A 55 -4.18 3.71 5.88
N SER A 56 -3.69 4.34 4.81
CA SER A 56 -2.52 3.85 4.06
C SER A 56 -1.20 3.85 4.85
N MET A 57 -1.18 4.43 6.04
CA MET A 57 -0.05 4.38 6.98
C MET A 57 -0.19 3.25 8.00
N ALA A 58 -1.20 2.39 7.88
CA ALA A 58 -1.38 1.24 8.76
C ALA A 58 -0.11 0.37 8.77
N GLY A 59 0.28 -0.08 9.96
CA GLY A 59 1.50 -0.88 10.13
C GLY A 59 2.82 -0.15 9.94
N THR A 60 2.82 1.16 9.63
CA THR A 60 4.08 1.93 9.49
C THR A 60 4.78 2.16 10.82
N CYS A 61 6.07 2.52 10.75
CA CYS A 61 6.89 2.80 11.92
C CYS A 61 6.29 3.94 12.77
N SER A 62 6.32 3.78 14.10
CA SER A 62 5.82 4.75 15.07
C SER A 62 6.49 6.13 14.93
N ARG A 63 7.82 6.17 14.75
CA ARG A 63 8.56 7.42 14.56
C ARG A 63 8.25 8.09 13.22
N LEU A 64 7.98 7.31 12.16
CA LEU A 64 7.50 7.86 10.89
C LEU A 64 6.17 8.59 11.09
N LEU A 65 5.25 8.00 11.85
CA LEU A 65 3.98 8.63 12.18
C LEU A 65 4.17 9.94 12.96
N GLN A 66 5.09 9.96 13.94
CA GLN A 66 5.44 11.18 14.68
C GLN A 66 5.96 12.29 13.76
N TYR A 67 6.89 11.97 12.88
CA TYR A 67 7.41 12.96 11.93
C TYR A 67 6.35 13.47 10.97
N TYR A 68 5.48 12.58 10.50
CA TYR A 68 4.36 12.95 9.65
C TYR A 68 3.39 13.90 10.36
N ASP A 69 2.98 13.56 11.58
CA ASP A 69 2.07 14.37 12.40
C ASP A 69 2.66 15.73 12.77
N ALA A 70 3.95 15.77 13.09
CA ALA A 70 4.67 17.00 13.41
C ALA A 70 5.03 17.86 12.18
N GLY A 71 4.68 17.44 10.96
CA GLY A 71 5.02 18.15 9.74
C GLY A 71 6.52 18.28 9.47
N VAL A 72 7.33 17.33 9.95
CA VAL A 72 8.78 17.32 9.71
C VAL A 72 9.07 17.26 8.23
N GLU A 73 10.06 18.02 7.77
CA GLU A 73 10.48 18.00 6.38
C GLU A 73 10.97 16.60 5.95
N VAL A 74 10.55 16.17 4.77
CA VAL A 74 10.94 14.88 4.20
C VAL A 74 12.41 14.94 3.76
N THR A 75 13.25 14.10 4.37
CA THR A 75 14.70 14.04 4.06
C THR A 75 15.03 13.14 2.88
N ASN A 76 14.19 12.14 2.63
CA ASN A 76 14.35 11.17 1.54
C ASN A 76 13.08 11.17 0.67
N PRO A 77 12.91 12.20 -0.21
CA PRO A 77 11.74 12.24 -1.09
C PRO A 77 11.79 11.07 -2.09
N PRO A 78 10.62 10.61 -2.57
CA PRO A 78 10.58 9.55 -3.58
C PRO A 78 11.35 9.96 -4.83
N ASP A 79 12.12 9.04 -5.38
CA ASP A 79 12.82 9.23 -6.64
C ASP A 79 11.87 8.99 -7.84
N ALA A 80 12.40 9.12 -9.06
CA ALA A 80 11.61 8.93 -10.28
C ALA A 80 11.08 7.50 -10.43
N ALA A 81 11.80 6.49 -9.93
CA ALA A 81 11.35 5.10 -9.98
C ALA A 81 10.22 4.84 -8.98
N ASP A 82 10.28 5.48 -7.81
CA ASP A 82 9.20 5.44 -6.81
C ASP A 82 7.96 6.15 -7.34
N ALA A 83 8.11 7.35 -7.91
CA ALA A 83 7.02 8.08 -8.54
C ALA A 83 6.36 7.29 -9.67
N TRP A 84 7.16 6.63 -10.51
CA TRP A 84 6.67 5.74 -11.56
C TRP A 84 5.82 4.60 -11.01
N ARG A 85 6.31 3.90 -9.99
CA ARG A 85 5.55 2.80 -9.35
C ARG A 85 4.23 3.28 -8.75
N MET A 86 4.25 4.41 -8.03
CA MET A 86 3.04 5.00 -7.45
C MET A 86 2.02 5.39 -8.53
N GLY A 87 2.47 6.07 -9.58
CA GLY A 87 1.60 6.50 -10.66
C GLY A 87 1.01 5.35 -11.47
N LEU A 88 1.77 4.26 -11.71
CA LEU A 88 1.21 3.05 -12.31
C LEU A 88 0.09 2.46 -11.45
N GLY A 89 0.28 2.45 -10.12
CA GLY A 89 -0.77 2.03 -9.20
C GLY A 89 -2.04 2.86 -9.38
N THR A 90 -1.93 4.18 -9.34
CA THR A 90 -3.06 5.11 -9.56
C THR A 90 -3.74 4.87 -10.90
N MET A 91 -2.99 4.74 -11.99
CA MET A 91 -3.57 4.48 -13.32
C MET A 91 -4.39 3.17 -13.37
N VAL A 92 -3.88 2.09 -12.77
CA VAL A 92 -4.59 0.81 -12.73
C VAL A 92 -5.86 0.93 -11.89
N HIS A 93 -5.82 1.58 -10.74
CA HIS A 93 -6.99 1.83 -9.91
C HIS A 93 -8.05 2.62 -10.67
N THR A 94 -7.68 3.75 -11.28
CA THR A 94 -8.61 4.57 -12.09
C THR A 94 -9.25 3.75 -13.20
N ALA A 95 -8.46 2.97 -13.96
CA ALA A 95 -8.99 2.15 -15.04
C ALA A 95 -9.97 1.07 -14.55
N ILE A 96 -9.67 0.42 -13.40
CA ILE A 96 -10.56 -0.58 -12.82
C ILE A 96 -11.88 0.08 -12.41
N GLN A 97 -11.83 1.23 -11.74
CA GLN A 97 -13.02 1.97 -11.32
C GLN A 97 -13.89 2.39 -12.51
N GLU A 98 -13.28 3.00 -13.53
CA GLU A 98 -13.98 3.38 -14.75
C GLU A 98 -14.64 2.18 -15.45
N TYR A 99 -13.97 1.02 -15.50
CA TYR A 99 -14.55 -0.19 -16.10
C TYR A 99 -15.71 -0.74 -15.28
N PHE A 100 -15.61 -0.71 -13.95
CA PHE A 100 -16.72 -1.12 -13.07
C PHE A 100 -17.93 -0.21 -13.24
N GLU A 101 -17.73 1.10 -13.28
CA GLU A 101 -18.83 2.07 -13.53
C GLU A 101 -19.47 1.88 -14.91
N ALA A 102 -18.66 1.65 -15.95
CA ALA A 102 -19.14 1.49 -17.32
C ALA A 102 -19.84 0.17 -17.58
N SER A 103 -19.44 -0.92 -16.93
CA SER A 103 -19.86 -2.27 -17.30
C SER A 103 -21.05 -2.80 -16.49
N MET A 104 -21.37 -2.24 -15.32
CA MET A 104 -22.42 -2.74 -14.41
C MET A 104 -22.36 -4.27 -14.31
N VAL A 105 -21.23 -4.79 -13.87
CA VAL A 105 -20.95 -6.24 -13.86
C VAL A 105 -21.99 -6.98 -13.03
N ASN A 106 -22.77 -7.84 -13.66
CA ASN A 106 -23.77 -8.66 -12.99
C ASN A 106 -23.16 -9.95 -12.46
N GLY A 107 -23.71 -10.46 -11.34
CA GLY A 107 -23.35 -11.78 -10.82
C GLY A 107 -22.02 -11.84 -10.04
N ILE A 108 -21.47 -10.71 -9.60
CA ILE A 108 -20.28 -10.68 -8.72
C ILE A 108 -20.62 -11.31 -7.37
N PHE A 109 -21.81 -11.04 -6.86
CA PHE A 109 -22.30 -11.57 -5.59
C PHE A 109 -23.60 -12.38 -5.83
N ASP A 110 -23.82 -13.36 -4.98
CA ASP A 110 -25.11 -14.07 -4.92
C ASP A 110 -26.14 -13.21 -4.15
N CYS A 111 -26.69 -12.21 -4.83
CA CYS A 111 -27.67 -11.28 -4.30
C CYS A 111 -28.57 -10.78 -5.44
N ASN A 112 -29.76 -10.20 -5.10
CA ASN A 112 -30.69 -9.69 -6.10
C ASN A 112 -30.14 -8.50 -6.87
N TYR A 113 -29.54 -7.55 -6.15
CA TYR A 113 -28.76 -6.47 -6.73
C TYR A 113 -27.81 -5.85 -5.68
N TYR A 114 -26.88 -5.07 -6.15
CA TYR A 114 -25.94 -4.35 -5.30
C TYR A 114 -25.73 -2.92 -5.84
N THR A 115 -25.26 -2.05 -4.95
CA THR A 115 -24.66 -0.76 -5.34
C THR A 115 -23.16 -0.78 -5.07
N VAL A 116 -22.43 -0.02 -5.85
CA VAL A 116 -20.98 0.20 -5.64
C VAL A 116 -20.70 1.69 -5.52
N GLU A 117 -19.93 2.06 -4.51
CA GLU A 117 -19.41 3.41 -4.33
C GLU A 117 -17.89 3.35 -4.46
N MET A 118 -17.32 4.22 -5.32
CA MET A 118 -15.87 4.32 -5.56
C MET A 118 -15.27 5.43 -4.71
N GLU A 119 -13.99 5.29 -4.31
CA GLU A 119 -13.22 6.30 -3.59
C GLU A 119 -13.98 6.91 -2.39
N THR A 120 -14.74 6.06 -1.67
CA THR A 120 -15.55 6.52 -0.54
C THR A 120 -14.68 7.01 0.60
N LYS A 121 -14.80 8.28 0.93
CA LYS A 121 -14.10 8.89 2.08
C LYS A 121 -14.62 8.31 3.38
N THR A 122 -13.71 7.96 4.27
CA THR A 122 -14.05 7.41 5.57
C THR A 122 -13.10 7.90 6.66
N SER A 123 -13.55 7.87 7.91
CA SER A 123 -12.74 8.34 9.03
C SER A 123 -13.02 7.58 10.32
N ILE A 124 -12.03 7.58 11.20
CA ILE A 124 -12.10 7.07 12.58
C ILE A 124 -11.69 8.24 13.49
N PRO A 125 -12.67 8.99 14.04
CA PRO A 125 -12.41 10.22 14.81
C PRO A 125 -11.50 10.00 16.02
N GLU A 126 -11.60 8.89 16.70
CA GLU A 126 -10.84 8.55 17.92
C GLU A 126 -9.33 8.43 17.72
N ILE A 127 -8.87 8.32 16.47
CA ILE A 127 -7.45 8.36 16.10
C ILE A 127 -7.14 9.48 15.11
N SER A 128 -8.06 10.42 14.92
CA SER A 128 -7.96 11.47 13.88
C SER A 128 -7.51 10.88 12.55
N GLY A 129 -8.03 9.67 12.24
CA GLY A 129 -7.64 8.88 11.07
C GLY A 129 -8.64 9.01 9.94
N SER A 130 -8.13 8.96 8.70
CA SER A 130 -8.97 8.97 7.50
C SER A 130 -8.38 8.16 6.36
N GLY A 131 -9.22 7.77 5.41
CA GLY A 131 -8.84 7.07 4.21
C GLY A 131 -9.89 7.15 3.13
N HIS A 132 -9.56 6.57 1.99
CA HIS A 132 -10.48 6.32 0.90
C HIS A 132 -10.56 4.80 0.72
N VAL A 133 -11.73 4.32 0.40
CA VAL A 133 -12.01 2.92 0.09
C VAL A 133 -12.09 2.80 -1.43
N ASP A 134 -11.34 1.90 -2.01
CA ASP A 134 -11.34 1.74 -3.47
C ASP A 134 -12.75 1.43 -3.98
N MET A 135 -13.44 0.48 -3.34
CA MET A 135 -14.84 0.16 -3.63
C MET A 135 -15.59 -0.25 -2.37
N LEU A 136 -16.80 0.25 -2.19
CA LEU A 136 -17.77 -0.18 -1.21
C LEU A 136 -18.99 -0.79 -1.90
N PHE A 137 -19.20 -2.08 -1.72
CA PHE A 137 -20.41 -2.74 -2.18
C PHE A 137 -21.45 -2.81 -1.06
N THR A 138 -22.68 -2.42 -1.38
CA THR A 138 -23.84 -2.67 -0.52
C THR A 138 -24.78 -3.65 -1.22
N LEU A 139 -25.01 -4.80 -0.61
CA LEU A 139 -25.85 -5.87 -1.15
C LEU A 139 -27.24 -5.77 -0.58
N PHE A 140 -28.25 -6.02 -1.41
CA PHE A 140 -29.66 -5.87 -1.08
C PHE A 140 -30.40 -7.19 -1.24
N ASP A 141 -31.35 -7.43 -0.35
CA ASP A 141 -32.27 -8.55 -0.43
C ASP A 141 -33.42 -8.30 -1.44
N LYS A 142 -34.36 -9.26 -1.53
CA LYS A 142 -35.52 -9.17 -2.42
C LYS A 142 -36.48 -8.02 -2.08
N ASP A 143 -36.44 -7.51 -0.85
CA ASP A 143 -37.27 -6.41 -0.37
C ASP A 143 -36.54 -5.06 -0.43
N GLU A 144 -35.45 -5.01 -1.22
CA GLU A 144 -34.59 -3.82 -1.41
C GLU A 144 -33.96 -3.30 -0.10
N LYS A 145 -33.77 -4.17 0.88
CA LYS A 145 -33.13 -3.81 2.14
C LYS A 145 -31.64 -4.16 2.08
N PRO A 146 -30.76 -3.24 2.47
CA PRO A 146 -29.36 -3.54 2.58
C PRO A 146 -29.15 -4.56 3.71
N TYR A 147 -28.42 -5.64 3.43
CA TYR A 147 -28.15 -6.69 4.42
C TYR A 147 -26.66 -7.01 4.59
N ARG A 148 -25.80 -6.55 3.67
CA ARG A 148 -24.36 -6.81 3.73
C ARG A 148 -23.57 -5.70 3.06
N LYS A 149 -22.49 -5.28 3.69
CA LYS A 149 -21.51 -4.34 3.14
C LYS A 149 -20.16 -5.04 2.95
N VAL A 150 -19.55 -4.82 1.81
CA VAL A 150 -18.23 -5.42 1.46
C VAL A 150 -17.28 -4.31 1.03
N VAL A 151 -16.20 -4.17 1.78
CA VAL A 151 -15.08 -3.28 1.40
C VAL A 151 -14.14 -4.05 0.49
N VAL A 152 -13.79 -3.48 -0.66
CA VAL A 152 -12.77 -4.02 -1.55
C VAL A 152 -11.59 -3.06 -1.58
N GLU A 153 -10.42 -3.60 -1.28
CA GLU A 153 -9.14 -2.90 -1.36
C GLU A 153 -8.31 -3.52 -2.48
N ILE A 154 -7.91 -2.70 -3.43
CA ILE A 154 -7.13 -3.11 -4.59
C ILE A 154 -5.67 -2.72 -4.40
N LYS A 155 -4.76 -3.63 -4.69
CA LYS A 155 -3.32 -3.35 -4.67
C LYS A 155 -2.67 -3.84 -5.96
N THR A 156 -1.94 -2.97 -6.62
CA THR A 156 -1.14 -3.34 -7.78
C THR A 156 0.24 -3.82 -7.36
N LEU A 157 0.67 -4.94 -7.91
CA LEU A 157 1.97 -5.54 -7.63
C LEU A 157 2.73 -5.82 -8.93
N ASN A 158 4.07 -5.79 -8.85
CA ASN A 158 4.89 -6.38 -9.91
C ASN A 158 4.71 -7.91 -9.92
N GLY A 159 5.06 -8.55 -11.03
CA GLY A 159 4.84 -9.99 -11.20
C GLY A 159 5.55 -10.85 -10.15
N PHE A 160 6.69 -10.43 -9.60
CA PHE A 160 7.37 -11.15 -8.53
C PHE A 160 6.60 -11.07 -7.22
N GLY A 161 6.25 -9.87 -6.76
CA GLY A 161 5.48 -9.68 -5.52
C GLY A 161 4.11 -10.36 -5.58
N PHE A 162 3.46 -10.32 -6.74
CA PHE A 162 2.21 -11.04 -6.98
C PHE A 162 2.38 -12.56 -6.84
N LYS A 163 3.43 -13.14 -7.45
CA LYS A 163 3.73 -14.58 -7.33
C LYS A 163 4.01 -14.98 -5.89
N MET A 164 4.74 -14.17 -5.14
CA MET A 164 5.01 -14.44 -3.72
C MET A 164 3.71 -14.50 -2.92
N ALA A 165 2.84 -13.51 -3.09
CA ALA A 165 1.56 -13.46 -2.38
C ALA A 165 0.63 -14.62 -2.77
N ALA A 166 0.48 -14.92 -4.07
CA ALA A 166 -0.51 -15.87 -4.55
C ALA A 166 -0.06 -17.35 -4.45
N THR A 167 1.24 -17.65 -4.56
CA THR A 167 1.72 -19.03 -4.65
C THR A 167 2.90 -19.37 -3.75
N GLY A 168 3.65 -18.36 -3.25
CA GLY A 168 4.94 -18.56 -2.60
C GLY A 168 5.98 -19.13 -3.58
N PHE A 169 7.00 -18.40 -3.95
CA PHE A 169 7.93 -18.79 -5.01
C PHE A 169 8.72 -20.08 -4.70
N LYS A 170 9.07 -20.32 -3.44
CA LYS A 170 9.81 -21.52 -2.97
C LYS A 170 9.26 -22.08 -1.66
N GLY A 171 8.06 -21.65 -1.26
CA GLY A 171 7.40 -21.99 -0.01
C GLY A 171 5.89 -21.90 -0.15
N PRO A 172 5.15 -21.90 0.95
CA PRO A 172 3.71 -21.63 0.92
C PRO A 172 3.42 -20.20 0.44
N ALA A 173 2.22 -19.97 -0.08
CA ALA A 173 1.75 -18.62 -0.43
C ALA A 173 1.83 -17.71 0.81
N GLU A 174 2.37 -16.49 0.61
CA GLU A 174 2.50 -15.52 1.71
C GLU A 174 1.18 -14.82 2.03
N GLY A 175 0.24 -14.83 1.07
CA GLY A 175 -0.99 -14.06 1.16
C GLY A 175 -0.77 -12.56 1.01
N PRO A 176 -1.80 -11.75 1.29
CA PRO A 176 -1.67 -10.30 1.31
C PRO A 176 -0.78 -9.84 2.46
N ARG A 177 -0.04 -8.78 2.21
CA ARG A 177 0.77 -8.12 3.24
C ARG A 177 -0.12 -7.64 4.38
N ARG A 178 0.38 -7.78 5.60
CA ARG A 178 -0.36 -7.46 6.81
C ARG A 178 -0.74 -5.97 6.92
N ASP A 179 0.12 -5.06 6.45
CA ASP A 179 -0.18 -3.63 6.39
C ASP A 179 -1.33 -3.30 5.42
N HIS A 180 -1.42 -3.99 4.28
CA HIS A 180 -2.54 -3.87 3.35
C HIS A 180 -3.86 -4.35 3.98
N ILE A 181 -3.82 -5.50 4.68
CA ILE A 181 -5.01 -6.02 5.36
C ILE A 181 -5.47 -5.05 6.47
N LYS A 182 -4.53 -4.48 7.24
CA LYS A 182 -4.84 -3.47 8.26
C LYS A 182 -5.46 -2.21 7.68
N GLN A 183 -4.96 -1.72 6.54
CA GLN A 183 -5.57 -0.59 5.85
C GLN A 183 -7.03 -0.88 5.50
N ALA A 184 -7.30 -2.01 4.86
CA ALA A 184 -8.65 -2.42 4.50
C ALA A 184 -9.55 -2.66 5.71
N ALA A 185 -9.01 -3.23 6.80
CA ALA A 185 -9.71 -3.44 8.06
C ALA A 185 -10.13 -2.12 8.73
N LEU A 186 -9.25 -1.09 8.71
CA LEU A 186 -9.62 0.25 9.20
C LEU A 186 -10.75 0.87 8.38
N SER A 187 -10.72 0.70 7.07
CA SER A 187 -11.79 1.13 6.18
C SER A 187 -13.12 0.42 6.50
N ALA A 188 -13.06 -0.91 6.68
CA ALA A 188 -14.21 -1.71 7.04
C ALA A 188 -14.76 -1.35 8.43
N TYR A 189 -13.89 -1.08 9.40
CA TYR A 189 -14.27 -0.61 10.73
C TYR A 189 -15.04 0.71 10.67
N ALA A 190 -14.51 1.68 9.91
CA ALA A 190 -15.12 3.00 9.78
C ALA A 190 -16.49 2.97 9.07
N LEU A 191 -16.73 2.00 8.20
CA LEU A 191 -17.98 1.83 7.44
C LEU A 191 -18.94 0.81 8.03
N ASP A 192 -18.56 0.17 9.15
CA ASP A 192 -19.27 -0.96 9.74
C ASP A 192 -19.58 -2.03 8.68
N ALA A 193 -18.54 -2.47 7.97
CA ALA A 193 -18.69 -3.47 6.92
C ALA A 193 -18.71 -4.89 7.49
N ASP A 194 -19.29 -5.82 6.72
CA ASP A 194 -19.37 -7.23 7.09
C ASP A 194 -18.12 -7.99 6.64
N ASP A 195 -17.61 -7.66 5.47
CA ASP A 195 -16.47 -8.33 4.87
C ASP A 195 -15.47 -7.36 4.27
N VAL A 196 -14.23 -7.85 4.14
CA VAL A 196 -13.14 -7.24 3.40
C VAL A 196 -12.68 -8.17 2.30
N ILE A 197 -12.56 -7.66 1.10
CA ILE A 197 -11.92 -8.32 -0.02
C ILE A 197 -10.62 -7.60 -0.34
N MET A 198 -9.50 -8.32 -0.21
CA MET A 198 -8.21 -7.88 -0.71
C MET A 198 -8.03 -8.41 -2.12
N CYS A 199 -7.90 -7.52 -3.10
CA CYS A 199 -7.66 -7.88 -4.49
C CYS A 199 -6.28 -7.40 -4.94
N TYR A 200 -5.40 -8.34 -5.24
CA TYR A 200 -4.11 -8.03 -5.86
C TYR A 200 -4.21 -8.13 -7.37
N VAL A 201 -3.77 -7.08 -8.04
CA VAL A 201 -3.69 -6.99 -9.49
C VAL A 201 -2.23 -6.95 -9.91
N SER A 202 -1.83 -7.91 -10.72
CA SER A 202 -0.47 -7.99 -11.24
C SER A 202 -0.30 -7.10 -12.48
N MET A 203 0.76 -6.32 -12.52
CA MET A 203 1.16 -5.58 -13.72
C MET A 203 1.78 -6.48 -14.80
N GLU A 204 2.00 -7.75 -14.49
CA GLU A 204 2.56 -8.76 -15.40
C GLU A 204 1.74 -10.03 -15.33
N ASN A 205 1.44 -10.65 -16.48
CA ASN A 205 0.76 -11.91 -16.50
C ASN A 205 1.65 -13.05 -15.95
N VAL A 206 1.08 -13.89 -15.10
CA VAL A 206 1.70 -15.17 -14.73
C VAL A 206 1.31 -16.28 -15.71
N SER A 207 2.05 -17.39 -15.70
CA SER A 207 1.72 -18.52 -16.58
C SER A 207 0.38 -19.18 -16.21
N PRO A 208 -0.37 -19.76 -17.16
CA PRO A 208 -1.62 -20.46 -16.86
C PRO A 208 -1.44 -21.59 -15.84
N SER A 209 -0.31 -22.32 -15.91
CA SER A 209 0.00 -23.41 -14.97
C SER A 209 0.25 -22.91 -13.55
N LEU A 210 0.70 -21.67 -13.37
CA LEU A 210 0.86 -21.06 -12.07
C LEU A 210 -0.49 -20.54 -11.56
N ALA A 211 -1.26 -19.88 -12.43
CA ALA A 211 -2.61 -19.39 -12.11
C ALA A 211 -3.53 -20.51 -11.63
N GLY A 212 -3.52 -21.68 -12.27
CA GLY A 212 -4.31 -22.87 -11.90
C GLY A 212 -3.97 -23.46 -10.53
N LYS A 213 -2.94 -22.96 -9.82
CA LYS A 213 -2.64 -23.41 -8.44
C LYS A 213 -3.47 -22.68 -7.38
N TYR A 214 -4.05 -21.51 -7.69
CA TYR A 214 -4.76 -20.66 -6.73
C TYR A 214 -6.08 -20.09 -7.27
N CYS A 215 -6.39 -20.33 -8.54
CA CYS A 215 -7.61 -19.84 -9.16
C CYS A 215 -8.21 -20.94 -10.02
N ASP A 216 -9.51 -21.22 -9.83
CA ASP A 216 -10.24 -22.22 -10.61
C ASP A 216 -10.40 -21.80 -12.07
N ASP A 217 -10.43 -20.49 -12.33
CA ASP A 217 -10.33 -19.91 -13.66
C ASP A 217 -8.94 -19.34 -13.92
N PRO A 218 -8.04 -20.13 -14.57
CA PRO A 218 -6.66 -19.72 -14.81
C PRO A 218 -6.53 -18.48 -15.69
N GLU A 219 -7.53 -18.12 -16.47
CA GLU A 219 -7.50 -16.93 -17.32
C GLU A 219 -7.46 -15.67 -16.43
N PHE A 220 -8.36 -15.56 -15.47
CA PHE A 220 -8.40 -14.44 -14.52
C PHE A 220 -7.27 -14.53 -13.51
N GLY A 221 -6.93 -15.71 -13.03
CA GLY A 221 -5.81 -15.93 -12.11
C GLY A 221 -4.45 -15.47 -12.65
N ARG A 222 -4.31 -15.23 -13.96
CA ARG A 222 -3.04 -14.75 -14.55
C ARG A 222 -2.67 -13.33 -14.15
N PHE A 223 -3.62 -12.53 -13.69
CA PHE A 223 -3.38 -11.13 -13.31
C PHE A 223 -4.10 -10.70 -12.04
N THR A 224 -4.99 -11.52 -11.46
CA THR A 224 -5.68 -11.21 -10.20
C THR A 224 -5.55 -12.34 -9.18
N ALA A 225 -5.49 -11.97 -7.91
CA ALA A 225 -5.63 -12.89 -6.77
C ALA A 225 -6.44 -12.20 -5.69
N GLN A 226 -7.36 -12.93 -5.06
CA GLN A 226 -8.30 -12.38 -4.10
C GLN A 226 -8.30 -13.17 -2.80
N TRP A 227 -8.44 -12.46 -1.68
CA TRP A 227 -8.65 -13.01 -0.34
C TRP A 227 -9.82 -12.30 0.32
N THR A 228 -10.70 -13.06 0.93
CA THR A 228 -11.87 -12.54 1.62
C THR A 228 -11.72 -12.78 3.12
N TYR A 229 -11.99 -11.74 3.91
CA TYR A 229 -11.94 -11.75 5.37
C TYR A 229 -13.31 -11.38 5.90
N SER A 230 -13.88 -12.26 6.71
CA SER A 230 -15.10 -11.99 7.48
C SER A 230 -14.85 -10.97 8.59
N LYS A 231 -15.93 -10.39 9.13
CA LYS A 231 -15.85 -9.46 10.26
C LYS A 231 -15.07 -10.04 11.44
N ALA A 232 -15.22 -11.33 11.73
CA ALA A 232 -14.49 -12.02 12.79
C ALA A 232 -12.97 -12.06 12.57
N GLU A 233 -12.52 -12.02 11.30
CA GLU A 233 -11.10 -12.09 10.95
C GLU A 233 -10.46 -10.70 10.85
N TRP A 234 -11.12 -9.71 10.24
CA TRP A 234 -10.54 -8.39 10.06
C TRP A 234 -10.71 -7.45 11.26
N MET A 235 -11.81 -7.59 12.05
CA MET A 235 -12.11 -6.68 13.18
C MET A 235 -10.98 -6.63 14.21
N PRO A 236 -10.39 -7.76 14.68
CA PRO A 236 -9.29 -7.73 15.62
C PRO A 236 -8.06 -6.98 15.10
N LEU A 237 -7.82 -7.01 13.77
CA LEU A 237 -6.71 -6.29 13.16
C LEU A 237 -6.95 -4.77 13.17
N ALA A 238 -8.18 -4.34 12.92
CA ALA A 238 -8.57 -2.93 13.00
C ALA A 238 -8.44 -2.41 14.43
N GLU A 239 -8.99 -3.10 15.40
CA GLU A 239 -8.96 -2.72 16.82
C GLU A 239 -7.52 -2.64 17.36
N ALA A 240 -6.68 -3.61 17.01
CA ALA A 240 -5.26 -3.61 17.38
C ALA A 240 -4.53 -2.40 16.76
N GLU A 241 -4.79 -2.09 15.49
CA GLU A 241 -4.16 -0.95 14.82
C GLU A 241 -4.68 0.39 15.38
N ILE A 242 -5.97 0.53 15.65
CA ILE A 242 -6.56 1.71 16.31
C ILE A 242 -5.91 1.92 17.69
N SER A 243 -5.78 0.86 18.48
CA SER A 243 -5.13 0.91 19.80
C SER A 243 -3.66 1.34 19.68
N ARG A 244 -2.93 0.78 18.71
CA ARG A 244 -1.53 1.13 18.43
C ARG A 244 -1.39 2.61 18.05
N VAL A 245 -2.19 3.09 17.10
CA VAL A 245 -2.16 4.49 16.64
C VAL A 245 -2.52 5.45 17.78
N ARG A 246 -3.55 5.14 18.56
CA ARG A 246 -3.95 5.92 19.75
C ARG A 246 -2.80 6.05 20.74
N THR A 247 -2.11 4.95 21.01
CA THR A 247 -0.94 4.95 21.91
C THR A 247 0.17 5.84 21.37
N ILE A 248 0.50 5.74 20.09
CA ILE A 248 1.54 6.58 19.45
C ILE A 248 1.15 8.05 19.52
N LEU A 249 -0.09 8.40 19.15
CA LEU A 249 -0.56 9.79 19.20
C LEU A 249 -0.54 10.36 20.62
N SER A 250 -0.91 9.56 21.62
CA SER A 250 -0.83 9.99 23.03
C SER A 250 0.62 10.24 23.49
N GLN A 251 1.59 9.49 22.97
CA GLN A 251 3.02 9.72 23.24
C GLN A 251 3.51 11.00 22.55
N ILE A 252 3.06 11.24 21.33
CA ILE A 252 3.36 12.47 20.58
C ILE A 252 2.81 13.71 21.31
N ASP A 253 1.60 13.62 21.83
CA ASP A 253 0.91 14.71 22.54
C ASP A 253 1.45 14.92 23.97
N HIS A 254 2.34 14.05 24.45
CA HIS A 254 2.86 14.16 25.81
C HIS A 254 3.74 15.41 25.98
N PRO A 255 3.58 16.17 27.08
CA PRO A 255 4.32 17.44 27.31
C PRO A 255 5.84 17.33 27.32
N SER A 256 6.41 16.12 27.54
CA SER A 256 7.85 15.90 27.47
C SER A 256 8.45 16.11 26.08
N ASN A 257 7.60 16.10 25.04
CA ASN A 257 8.00 16.24 23.62
C ASN A 257 9.14 15.31 23.21
N GLN A 258 9.15 14.10 23.80
CA GLN A 258 10.17 13.09 23.52
C GLN A 258 9.90 12.40 22.17
N LEU A 259 10.99 12.03 21.51
CA LEU A 259 10.89 11.21 20.32
C LEU A 259 10.33 9.82 20.66
N VAL A 260 9.29 9.41 19.94
CA VAL A 260 8.75 8.06 20.02
C VAL A 260 9.80 7.07 19.49
N ALA A 261 10.07 5.99 20.23
CA ALA A 261 11.00 4.97 19.77
C ALA A 261 10.56 4.39 18.43
N PRO A 262 11.46 4.23 17.44
CA PRO A 262 11.11 3.67 16.16
C PRO A 262 10.75 2.21 16.32
N SER A 263 9.50 1.86 16.01
CA SER A 263 8.99 0.50 16.16
C SER A 263 8.09 0.13 14.99
N ILE A 264 8.10 -1.14 14.66
CA ILE A 264 7.27 -1.76 13.63
C ILE A 264 6.65 -3.05 14.17
N GLU A 265 5.72 -3.61 13.44
CA GLU A 265 5.29 -4.99 13.63
C GLU A 265 6.10 -5.90 12.70
N ASN A 266 6.67 -6.98 13.22
CA ASN A 266 7.39 -7.97 12.42
C ASN A 266 6.40 -8.91 11.70
N ASP A 267 6.92 -9.82 10.89
CA ASP A 267 6.11 -10.74 10.09
C ASP A 267 5.21 -11.67 10.93
N ASN A 268 5.57 -11.87 12.21
CA ASN A 268 4.78 -12.65 13.18
C ASN A 268 3.71 -11.83 13.91
N GLY A 269 3.57 -10.54 13.59
CA GLY A 269 2.61 -9.65 14.23
C GLY A 269 3.05 -9.13 15.60
N VAL A 270 4.33 -9.24 15.94
CA VAL A 270 4.90 -8.76 17.19
C VAL A 270 5.49 -7.37 17.01
N GLN A 271 5.18 -6.45 17.94
CA GLN A 271 5.79 -5.13 17.99
C GLN A 271 7.28 -5.25 18.34
N VAL A 272 8.15 -4.76 17.47
CA VAL A 272 9.60 -4.77 17.66
C VAL A 272 10.18 -3.37 17.50
N PHE A 273 11.23 -3.06 18.26
CA PHE A 273 11.90 -1.78 18.21
C PHE A 273 13.09 -1.82 17.26
N ILE A 274 13.24 -0.78 16.45
CA ILE A 274 14.39 -0.61 15.57
C ILE A 274 15.57 -0.18 16.42
N THR A 275 16.60 -1.00 16.49
CA THR A 275 17.83 -0.73 17.23
C THR A 275 18.90 -0.03 16.41
N ASP A 276 18.78 -0.06 15.08
CA ASP A 276 19.64 0.67 14.15
C ASP A 276 18.83 1.17 12.94
N PRO A 277 18.42 2.45 12.91
CA PRO A 277 17.66 3.01 11.79
C PRO A 277 18.41 2.98 10.46
N ALA A 278 19.75 3.01 10.46
CA ALA A 278 20.55 3.01 9.25
C ALA A 278 20.45 1.68 8.49
N SER A 279 20.47 0.56 9.21
CA SER A 279 20.31 -0.77 8.62
C SER A 279 18.90 -1.33 8.71
N GLY A 280 18.02 -0.71 9.51
CA GLY A 280 16.70 -1.22 9.85
C GLY A 280 16.72 -2.40 10.81
N ARG A 281 17.84 -2.65 11.49
CA ARG A 281 17.99 -3.78 12.44
C ARG A 281 17.02 -3.62 13.62
N TRP A 282 16.39 -4.70 14.02
CA TRP A 282 15.59 -4.82 15.22
C TRP A 282 15.97 -6.09 16.00
N GLU A 283 15.74 -6.06 17.30
CA GLU A 283 15.97 -7.18 18.21
C GLU A 283 14.76 -7.31 19.14
N LEU A 284 14.34 -8.53 19.39
CA LEU A 284 13.33 -8.89 20.39
C LEU A 284 14.03 -9.59 21.54
N THR A 285 13.93 -9.00 22.75
CA THR A 285 14.52 -9.57 23.96
C THR A 285 13.42 -9.94 24.95
N HIS A 286 13.63 -11.01 25.68
CA HIS A 286 12.80 -11.41 26.82
C HIS A 286 13.74 -11.68 28.01
N GLU A 287 13.53 -10.99 29.12
CA GLU A 287 14.40 -11.09 30.32
C GLU A 287 15.90 -10.90 29.96
N ASP A 288 16.20 -9.86 29.15
CA ASP A 288 17.52 -9.53 28.61
C ASP A 288 18.18 -10.59 27.71
N GLN A 289 17.46 -11.63 27.34
CA GLN A 289 17.92 -12.61 26.36
C GLN A 289 17.37 -12.32 24.97
N LEU A 290 18.24 -12.35 23.97
CA LEU A 290 17.83 -12.20 22.57
C LEU A 290 16.99 -13.42 22.17
N VAL A 291 15.71 -13.16 21.84
CA VAL A 291 14.75 -14.19 21.40
C VAL A 291 14.69 -14.25 19.88
N ASP A 292 14.71 -13.08 19.22
CA ASP A 292 14.60 -12.96 17.78
C ASP A 292 15.24 -11.65 17.29
N SER A 293 15.64 -11.62 16.01
CA SER A 293 16.20 -10.40 15.41
C SER A 293 15.98 -10.42 13.90
N GLY A 294 15.96 -9.24 13.30
CA GLY A 294 15.76 -9.13 11.86
C GLY A 294 16.05 -7.74 11.32
N LYS A 295 15.58 -7.49 10.10
CA LYS A 295 15.69 -6.20 9.43
C LYS A 295 14.33 -5.73 8.96
N ALA A 296 13.99 -4.50 9.31
CA ALA A 296 12.85 -3.79 8.77
C ALA A 296 13.22 -3.20 7.41
N TRP A 297 12.80 -3.83 6.34
CA TRP A 297 13.03 -3.35 4.98
C TRP A 297 12.43 -1.95 4.75
N GLN A 298 11.39 -1.60 5.49
CA GLN A 298 10.72 -0.29 5.45
C GLN A 298 11.67 0.87 5.73
N CYS A 299 12.71 0.66 6.55
CA CYS A 299 13.72 1.69 6.82
C CYS A 299 14.49 2.09 5.54
N GLY A 300 14.72 1.15 4.63
CA GLY A 300 15.39 1.40 3.35
C GLY A 300 14.61 2.35 2.41
N TYR A 301 13.29 2.42 2.58
CA TYR A 301 12.37 3.23 1.76
C TYR A 301 11.71 4.36 2.58
N CYS A 302 12.17 4.60 3.81
CA CYS A 302 11.57 5.59 4.69
C CYS A 302 11.91 7.01 4.24
N ARG A 303 10.87 7.83 4.01
CA ARG A 303 11.03 9.24 3.63
C ARG A 303 11.71 10.12 4.68
N TYR A 304 11.85 9.65 5.91
CA TYR A 304 12.48 10.33 7.03
C TYR A 304 13.74 9.59 7.53
N ARG A 305 14.32 8.73 6.70
CA ARG A 305 15.43 7.87 7.12
C ARG A 305 16.61 8.66 7.69
N ASP A 306 17.08 9.67 6.95
CA ASP A 306 18.25 10.44 7.34
C ASP A 306 17.98 11.27 8.61
N ARG A 307 16.77 11.80 8.74
CA ARG A 307 16.31 12.45 9.97
C ARG A 307 16.31 11.48 11.14
N CYS A 308 15.75 10.29 10.97
CA CYS A 308 15.71 9.26 12.02
C CYS A 308 17.09 8.80 12.47
N ILE A 309 18.05 8.69 11.53
CA ILE A 309 19.46 8.38 11.84
C ILE A 309 20.10 9.53 12.64
N GLY A 310 19.85 10.77 12.24
CA GLY A 310 20.39 11.95 12.91
C GLY A 310 19.85 12.18 14.32
N ASP A 311 18.60 11.86 14.57
CA ASP A 311 17.95 12.00 15.88
C ASP A 311 18.33 10.86 16.85
N GLY A 312 18.91 9.76 16.35
CA GLY A 312 19.29 8.61 17.15
C GLY A 312 18.09 7.77 17.63
N ILE A 313 18.34 6.88 18.60
CA ILE A 313 17.34 5.95 19.16
C ILE A 313 16.96 6.38 20.57
#